data_70915d3bc312c9f932481ab506bdee19
#
_entry.id   70915d3bc312c9f932481ab506bdee19
#
_cell.length_a   1.000
_cell.length_b   1.000
_cell.length_c   1.000
_cell.angle_alpha   90.00
_cell.angle_beta   90.00
_cell.angle_gamma   90.00
#
_symmetry.space_group_name_H-M   'P 1'
#
loop_
_entity.id
_entity.type
_entity.pdbx_description
1 polymer ?
#
loop_
_entity_poly.entity_id
_entity_poly.type
_entity_poly.pdbx_seq_one_letter_code
_entity_poly.pdbx_strand_id
1 'polypeptide(L)' 'MSDAPTVTRITVTGMTCGHCVASVSEEIRELVGVEDVDVVLETGEVTITSAAPLDPTDVEAAVAEAGYAVV' A
#
# COMPACT_ATOMS: atom_id res chain seq x y z
N MET A 1 -11.99 22.45 -11.61
CA MET A 1 -11.69 21.09 -11.88
C MET A 1 -11.14 20.39 -10.66
N SER A 2 -11.77 19.35 -10.22
CA SER A 2 -11.33 18.69 -9.02
C SER A 2 -10.73 17.35 -9.38
N ASP A 3 -9.46 17.23 -9.11
CA ASP A 3 -8.77 15.97 -9.28
C ASP A 3 -8.80 15.27 -7.94
N ALA A 4 -9.89 14.55 -7.70
CA ALA A 4 -9.98 13.79 -6.47
C ALA A 4 -8.90 12.72 -6.46
N PRO A 5 -8.20 12.53 -5.35
CA PRO A 5 -7.19 11.49 -5.27
C PRO A 5 -7.83 10.11 -5.40
N THR A 6 -7.07 9.18 -5.95
CA THR A 6 -7.51 7.81 -6.07
C THR A 6 -7.18 7.07 -4.77
N VAL A 7 -8.16 6.36 -4.24
CA VAL A 7 -7.97 5.56 -3.03
C VAL A 7 -7.99 4.08 -3.43
N THR A 8 -6.91 3.39 -3.10
CA THR A 8 -6.78 1.96 -3.36
C THR A 8 -6.71 1.23 -2.02
N ARG A 9 -7.54 0.20 -1.86
CA ARG A 9 -7.54 -0.61 -0.64
C ARG A 9 -7.15 -2.03 -0.96
N ILE A 10 -6.20 -2.55 -0.20
CA ILE A 10 -5.76 -3.94 -0.34
C ILE A 10 -5.64 -4.55 1.04
N THR A 11 -5.59 -5.87 1.09
CA THR A 11 -5.33 -6.60 2.32
C THR A 11 -4.01 -7.33 2.15
N VAL A 12 -3.11 -7.16 3.12
CA VAL A 12 -1.77 -7.75 3.09
C VAL A 12 -1.69 -8.79 4.20
N THR A 13 -1.17 -9.96 3.86
CA THR A 13 -0.98 -11.05 4.82
C THR A 13 0.45 -11.07 5.34
N GLY A 14 0.62 -11.63 6.52
CA GLY A 14 1.95 -11.86 7.09
C GLY A 14 2.49 -10.74 7.96
N MET A 15 1.80 -9.62 8.04
CA MET A 15 2.23 -8.53 8.91
C MET A 15 1.91 -8.88 10.35
N THR A 16 2.92 -8.89 11.21
CA THR A 16 2.76 -9.30 12.60
C THR A 16 3.27 -8.27 13.61
N CYS A 17 3.88 -7.19 13.14
CA CYS A 17 4.45 -6.17 14.03
C CYS A 17 4.59 -4.83 13.30
N GLY A 18 4.95 -3.80 14.06
CA GLY A 18 5.10 -2.46 13.51
C GLY A 18 6.17 -2.32 12.43
N HIS A 19 7.22 -3.15 12.50
CA HIS A 19 8.25 -3.14 11.46
C HIS A 19 7.69 -3.59 10.13
N CYS A 20 6.77 -4.54 10.15
CA CYS A 20 6.11 -5.03 8.95
C CYS A 20 5.31 -3.91 8.30
N VAL A 21 4.58 -3.15 9.11
CA VAL A 21 3.81 -2.01 8.64
C VAL A 21 4.72 -0.98 7.97
N ALA A 22 5.84 -0.66 8.61
CA ALA A 22 6.79 0.30 8.07
C ALA A 22 7.36 -0.16 6.74
N SER A 23 7.75 -1.43 6.64
CA SER A 23 8.33 -1.97 5.41
C SER A 23 7.35 -1.91 4.25
N VAL A 24 6.12 -2.33 4.45
CA VAL A 24 5.09 -2.29 3.42
C VAL A 24 4.81 -0.84 3.00
N SER A 25 4.66 0.03 3.99
CA SER A 25 4.38 1.44 3.73
C SER A 25 5.49 2.09 2.90
N GLU A 26 6.75 1.84 3.26
CA GLU A 26 7.89 2.42 2.54
C GLU A 26 7.94 1.94 1.08
N GLU A 27 7.74 0.65 0.86
CA GLU A 27 7.78 0.11 -0.51
C GLU A 27 6.66 0.69 -1.36
N ILE A 28 5.46 0.82 -0.80
CA ILE A 28 4.34 1.37 -1.54
C ILE A 28 4.56 2.86 -1.82
N ARG A 29 5.15 3.59 -0.89
CA ARG A 29 5.43 5.02 -1.07
C ARG A 29 6.41 5.29 -2.20
N GLU A 30 7.20 4.30 -2.59
CA GLU A 30 8.13 4.44 -3.71
C GLU A 30 7.43 4.42 -5.07
N LEU A 31 6.19 4.01 -5.12
CA LEU A 31 5.42 4.01 -6.36
C LEU A 31 5.10 5.44 -6.77
N VAL A 32 5.21 5.71 -8.07
CA VAL A 32 4.96 7.05 -8.62
C VAL A 32 3.50 7.43 -8.38
N GLY A 33 3.29 8.62 -7.84
CA GLY A 33 1.96 9.16 -7.63
C GLY A 33 1.36 8.87 -6.26
N VAL A 34 2.00 8.04 -5.44
CA VAL A 34 1.52 7.77 -4.09
C VAL A 34 1.71 8.99 -3.21
N GLU A 35 0.62 9.44 -2.58
CA GLU A 35 0.63 10.59 -1.69
C GLU A 35 0.60 10.18 -0.24
N ASP A 36 -0.11 9.11 0.08
CA ASP A 36 -0.23 8.66 1.46
C ASP A 36 -0.52 7.16 1.51
N VAL A 37 -0.08 6.53 2.59
CA VAL A 37 -0.31 5.10 2.83
C VAL A 37 -0.72 4.93 4.29
N ASP A 38 -1.87 4.29 4.50
CA ASP A 38 -2.36 4.00 5.84
C ASP A 38 -2.48 2.48 5.98
N VAL A 39 -1.89 1.94 7.03
CA VAL A 39 -1.87 0.50 7.26
C VAL A 39 -2.49 0.19 8.61
N VAL A 40 -3.44 -0.72 8.62
CA VAL A 40 -4.07 -1.22 9.85
C VAL A 40 -3.50 -2.61 10.13
N LEU A 41 -2.64 -2.69 11.13
CA LEU A 41 -1.95 -3.94 11.46
C LEU A 41 -2.92 -5.06 11.84
N GLU A 42 -3.94 -4.72 12.59
CA GLU A 42 -4.88 -5.73 13.12
C GLU A 42 -5.60 -6.50 12.02
N THR A 43 -5.91 -5.83 10.91
CA THR A 43 -6.66 -6.44 9.82
C THR A 43 -5.80 -6.71 8.59
N GLY A 44 -4.63 -6.10 8.53
CA GLY A 44 -3.78 -6.15 7.34
C GLY A 44 -4.26 -5.23 6.23
N GLU A 45 -5.24 -4.40 6.49
CA GLU A 45 -5.78 -3.51 5.47
C GLU A 45 -4.83 -2.35 5.20
N VAL A 46 -4.58 -2.09 3.91
CA VAL A 46 -3.75 -0.97 3.48
C VAL A 46 -4.58 -0.07 2.59
N THR A 47 -4.63 1.21 2.94
CA THR A 47 -5.32 2.22 2.16
C THR A 47 -4.26 3.14 1.55
N ILE A 48 -4.25 3.21 0.23
CA ILE A 48 -3.26 3.98 -0.51
C ILE A 48 -3.97 5.14 -1.20
N THR A 49 -3.52 6.36 -0.92
CA THR A 49 -4.02 7.56 -1.58
C THR A 49 -2.99 7.97 -2.62
N SER A 50 -3.42 8.14 -3.85
CA SER A 50 -2.52 8.50 -4.95
C SER A 50 -3.15 9.55 -5.86
N ALA A 51 -2.30 10.31 -6.54
CA ALA A 51 -2.75 11.35 -7.47
C ALA A 51 -3.39 10.76 -8.72
N ALA A 52 -3.02 9.52 -9.07
CA ALA A 52 -3.54 8.83 -10.24
C ALA A 52 -3.77 7.36 -9.90
N PRO A 53 -4.63 6.65 -10.65
CA PRO A 53 -4.84 5.23 -10.40
C PRO A 53 -3.54 4.44 -10.47
N LEU A 54 -3.37 3.54 -9.52
CA LEU A 54 -2.19 2.67 -9.46
C LEU A 54 -2.49 1.36 -10.15
N ASP A 55 -1.46 0.80 -10.80
CA ASP A 55 -1.58 -0.52 -11.39
C ASP A 55 -1.53 -1.55 -10.26
N PRO A 56 -2.53 -2.45 -10.17
CA PRO A 56 -2.52 -3.48 -9.14
C PRO A 56 -1.25 -4.32 -9.13
N THR A 57 -0.67 -4.55 -10.30
CA THR A 57 0.59 -5.30 -10.41
C THR A 57 1.73 -4.58 -9.69
N ASP A 58 1.79 -3.25 -9.83
CA ASP A 58 2.83 -2.46 -9.17
C ASP A 58 2.66 -2.50 -7.65
N VAL A 59 1.42 -2.44 -7.18
CA VAL A 59 1.14 -2.50 -5.74
C VAL A 59 1.52 -3.87 -5.20
N GLU A 60 1.17 -4.95 -5.91
CA GLU A 60 1.53 -6.30 -5.49
C GLU A 60 3.04 -6.49 -5.47
N ALA A 61 3.73 -5.93 -6.46
CA ALA A 61 5.18 -6.02 -6.52
C ALA A 61 5.83 -5.30 -5.33
N ALA A 62 5.30 -4.15 -4.95
CA ALA A 62 5.81 -3.39 -3.81
C ALA A 62 5.63 -4.20 -2.52
N VAL A 63 4.46 -4.82 -2.34
CA VAL A 63 4.19 -5.64 -1.16
C VAL A 63 5.13 -6.87 -1.15
N ALA A 64 5.35 -7.48 -2.30
CA ALA A 64 6.25 -8.62 -2.42
C ALA A 64 7.69 -8.24 -2.09
N GLU A 65 8.12 -7.06 -2.50
CA GLU A 65 9.46 -6.55 -2.17
C GLU A 65 9.64 -6.40 -0.66
N ALA A 66 8.57 -6.05 0.04
CA ALA A 66 8.61 -5.96 1.50
C ALA A 66 8.59 -7.34 2.17
N GLY A 67 8.36 -8.41 1.41
CA GLY A 67 8.34 -9.77 1.92
C GLY A 67 6.95 -10.27 2.32
N TYR A 68 5.90 -9.64 1.83
CA TYR A 68 4.52 -10.00 2.18
C TYR A 68 3.72 -10.29 0.92
N ALA A 69 2.43 -10.55 1.09
CA ALA A 69 1.57 -10.88 -0.03
C ALA A 69 0.23 -10.17 0.08
N VAL A 70 -0.35 -9.84 -1.07
CA VAL A 70 -1.70 -9.28 -1.14
C VAL A 70 -2.69 -10.43 -1.25
N VAL A 71 -3.77 -10.31 -0.51
CA VAL A 71 -4.84 -11.31 -0.53
C VAL A 71 -5.91 -10.89 -1.54
#